data_8c83fbe0733bc6d9944fa0268307c126
#
_entry.id   8c83fbe0733bc6d9944fa0268307c126
#
_cell.length_a   1.000
_cell.length_b   1.000
_cell.length_c   1.000
_cell.angle_alpha   90.00
_cell.angle_beta   90.00
_cell.angle_gamma   90.00
#
_symmetry.space_group_name_H-M   'P 1'
#
loop_
_entity.id
_entity.type
_entity.pdbx_description
1 polymer ?
#
loop_
_entity_poly.entity_id
_entity_poly.type
_entity_poly.pdbx_seq_one_letter_code
_entity_poly.pdbx_strand_id
1 'polypeptide(L)'
;MSPATTGHALPEPYPTAGPGDVVERQKLLRVRGRSVAWVPPLLLLVAIAVADYNTTGEFRIISWIVLVPGIAAALCGVWGTAVFAVLSMGAYTVVDNAWPHQFQAGLPDFILVALGGVLATLACAVRVRGERRALHMRDVTDTVRRTVLRPLPPGWGGLEHAGVYLTADAQARVGGDFYDIQPGPHGTRVFVGDVQGKGLGAVETAAVLLGSFREAGFHEADLAVVADRLETRMVRHRAYTTALGRADGDRFATAVLLSFPEDEDDAVDAVVFGHEPPLAVGPSGVRRLPVAGGLPLGYRDLAPDGPPVRRVRLDFDETLLVVTDGVTEARDREGRFFQVAEEVRRAVAADPGLMAPGRLVLAVRDRTLRHCRGHLADDTTVFAVRRGVDTGAERREGGRSPL
;
A
#
# COMPACT_ATOMS: atom_id res chain seq x y z
N MET A 1 -14.82 1.27 49.28
CA MET A 1 -13.62 1.55 48.50
C MET A 1 -13.60 0.60 47.32
N SER A 2 -14.10 1.03 46.15
CA SER A 2 -14.08 0.26 44.92
C SER A 2 -12.73 0.45 44.19
N PRO A 3 -12.14 -0.60 43.62
CA PRO A 3 -10.95 -0.43 42.78
C PRO A 3 -11.35 0.04 41.38
N ALA A 4 -10.63 1.04 40.92
CA ALA A 4 -10.77 1.63 39.59
C ALA A 4 -10.37 0.61 38.51
N THR A 5 -11.29 0.39 37.57
CA THR A 5 -11.09 -0.39 36.36
C THR A 5 -10.26 0.46 35.38
N THR A 6 -8.97 0.16 35.28
CA THR A 6 -8.12 0.69 34.20
C THR A 6 -8.52 0.03 32.88
N GLY A 7 -9.29 0.75 32.08
CA GLY A 7 -9.60 0.36 30.72
C GLY A 7 -8.32 0.32 29.87
N HIS A 8 -7.89 -0.87 29.48
CA HIS A 8 -6.92 -1.05 28.39
C HIS A 8 -7.59 -0.65 27.10
N ALA A 9 -7.18 0.52 26.56
CA ALA A 9 -7.51 0.90 25.20
C ALA A 9 -6.92 -0.16 24.25
N LEU A 10 -7.77 -0.73 23.39
CA LEU A 10 -7.35 -1.59 22.30
C LEU A 10 -6.33 -0.85 21.43
N PRO A 11 -5.21 -1.50 21.04
CA PRO A 11 -4.28 -0.87 20.12
C PRO A 11 -4.99 -0.57 18.81
N GLU A 12 -4.83 0.66 18.32
CA GLU A 12 -5.40 1.08 17.03
C GLU A 12 -4.94 0.13 15.91
N PRO A 13 -5.83 -0.17 14.96
CA PRO A 13 -5.47 -1.00 13.81
C PRO A 13 -4.34 -0.33 13.03
N TYR A 14 -3.34 -1.11 12.66
CA TYR A 14 -2.10 -0.78 11.97
C TYR A 14 -2.14 0.51 11.16
N PRO A 15 -1.19 1.45 11.33
CA PRO A 15 -1.13 2.67 10.55
C PRO A 15 -0.89 2.31 9.08
N THR A 16 -1.95 2.36 8.30
CA THR A 16 -1.84 2.40 6.84
C THR A 16 -1.14 3.70 6.50
N ALA A 17 -0.01 3.62 5.78
CA ALA A 17 0.61 4.80 5.20
C ALA A 17 -0.47 5.55 4.41
N GLY A 18 -0.87 6.71 4.92
CA GLY A 18 -1.97 7.47 4.39
C GLY A 18 -1.61 8.09 3.03
N PRO A 19 -2.59 8.44 2.23
CA PRO A 19 -2.43 9.15 0.97
C PRO A 19 -1.93 10.58 1.24
N GLY A 20 -0.59 10.74 1.44
CA GLY A 20 0.00 11.99 1.92
C GLY A 20 -0.17 13.17 0.95
N ASP A 21 0.02 12.99 -0.35
CA ASP A 21 0.30 14.15 -1.20
C ASP A 21 -0.93 14.87 -1.80
N VAL A 22 -2.03 14.19 -2.10
CA VAL A 22 -3.21 14.85 -2.69
C VAL A 22 -4.11 15.44 -1.62
N VAL A 23 -4.21 14.77 -0.46
CA VAL A 23 -4.95 15.27 0.71
C VAL A 23 -4.17 16.41 1.40
N GLU A 24 -2.84 16.41 1.38
CA GLU A 24 -2.04 17.51 1.93
C GLU A 24 -2.19 18.81 1.16
N ARG A 25 -2.24 18.81 -0.17
CA ARG A 25 -2.48 20.04 -0.95
C ARG A 25 -3.85 20.67 -0.66
N GLN A 26 -4.88 19.86 -0.39
CA GLN A 26 -6.17 20.38 0.04
C GLN A 26 -6.19 20.83 1.51
N LYS A 27 -5.31 20.27 2.37
CA LYS A 27 -5.18 20.71 3.76
C LYS A 27 -4.46 22.06 3.90
N LEU A 28 -3.49 22.35 3.02
CA LEU A 28 -2.74 23.61 3.01
C LEU A 28 -3.61 24.83 2.68
N LEU A 29 -4.75 24.65 2.01
CA LEU A 29 -5.69 25.71 1.64
C LEU A 29 -6.96 25.72 2.51
N ARG A 30 -6.91 25.10 3.69
CA ARG A 30 -7.98 25.17 4.69
C ARG A 30 -7.55 25.96 5.92
N VAL A 31 -8.18 27.11 6.16
CA VAL A 31 -8.03 27.89 7.38
C VAL A 31 -9.32 27.76 8.19
N ARG A 32 -9.22 27.29 9.44
CA ARG A 32 -10.37 27.06 10.35
C ARG A 32 -11.50 26.21 9.72
N GLY A 33 -11.15 25.17 8.95
CA GLY A 33 -12.14 24.27 8.35
C GLY A 33 -12.81 24.78 7.07
N ARG A 34 -12.57 26.02 6.64
CA ARG A 34 -13.09 26.58 5.37
C ARG A 34 -12.01 26.58 4.30
N SER A 35 -12.38 26.20 3.08
CA SER A 35 -11.48 26.26 1.93
C SER A 35 -11.22 27.72 1.56
N VAL A 36 -9.95 28.10 1.51
CA VAL A 36 -9.49 29.44 1.06
C VAL A 36 -8.93 29.42 -0.36
N ALA A 37 -9.19 28.36 -1.11
CA ALA A 37 -8.73 28.17 -2.48
C ALA A 37 -9.25 29.25 -3.48
N TRP A 38 -10.32 29.94 -3.14
CA TRP A 38 -10.90 31.05 -3.90
C TRP A 38 -10.15 32.37 -3.75
N VAL A 39 -9.32 32.52 -2.70
CA VAL A 39 -8.62 33.78 -2.38
C VAL A 39 -7.58 34.16 -3.44
N PRO A 40 -6.66 33.27 -3.88
CA PRO A 40 -5.68 33.66 -4.91
C PRO A 40 -6.29 34.13 -6.23
N PRO A 41 -7.27 33.43 -6.83
CA PRO A 41 -7.89 33.93 -8.08
C PRO A 41 -8.65 35.24 -7.86
N LEU A 42 -9.28 35.44 -6.69
CA LEU A 42 -9.92 36.72 -6.37
C LEU A 42 -8.91 37.85 -6.26
N LEU A 43 -7.82 37.64 -5.55
CA LEU A 43 -6.77 38.66 -5.40
C LEU A 43 -6.18 39.02 -6.77
N LEU A 44 -5.96 38.03 -7.64
CA LEU A 44 -5.47 38.27 -8.99
C LEU A 44 -6.48 39.08 -9.82
N LEU A 45 -7.77 38.76 -9.75
CA LEU A 45 -8.84 39.50 -10.42
C LEU A 45 -8.82 40.99 -10.02
N VAL A 46 -8.80 41.23 -8.69
CA VAL A 46 -8.76 42.59 -8.14
C VAL A 46 -7.48 43.32 -8.52
N ALA A 47 -6.33 42.65 -8.45
CA ALA A 47 -5.05 43.24 -8.80
C ALA A 47 -4.99 43.69 -10.26
N ILE A 48 -5.49 42.84 -11.19
CA ILE A 48 -5.54 43.18 -12.63
C ILE A 48 -6.49 44.37 -12.86
N ALA A 49 -7.70 44.36 -12.26
CA ALA A 49 -8.67 45.44 -12.41
C ALA A 49 -8.12 46.77 -11.86
N VAL A 50 -7.47 46.74 -10.68
CA VAL A 50 -6.84 47.94 -10.08
C VAL A 50 -5.63 48.41 -10.89
N ALA A 51 -4.81 47.48 -11.37
CA ALA A 51 -3.66 47.83 -12.21
C ALA A 51 -4.11 48.50 -13.52
N ASP A 52 -5.10 47.96 -14.20
CA ASP A 52 -5.65 48.57 -15.44
C ASP A 52 -6.26 49.95 -15.19
N TYR A 53 -6.98 50.08 -14.04
CA TYR A 53 -7.56 51.40 -13.64
C TYR A 53 -6.48 52.46 -13.38
N ASN A 54 -5.31 52.11 -12.87
CA ASN A 54 -4.23 53.04 -12.54
C ASN A 54 -3.22 53.24 -13.70
N THR A 55 -3.33 52.46 -14.78
CA THR A 55 -2.43 52.57 -15.91
C THR A 55 -3.03 53.56 -16.94
N THR A 56 -2.46 54.75 -16.98
CA THR A 56 -2.81 55.79 -18.00
C THR A 56 -1.88 55.62 -19.18
N GLY A 57 -2.34 55.05 -20.28
CA GLY A 57 -1.52 54.95 -21.49
C GLY A 57 -1.90 53.90 -22.50
N GLU A 58 -1.06 53.75 -23.51
CA GLU A 58 -1.25 52.89 -24.68
C GLU A 58 -1.29 51.38 -24.38
N PHE A 59 -0.95 50.96 -23.14
CA PHE A 59 -0.84 49.53 -22.74
C PHE A 59 -1.96 49.13 -21.78
N ARG A 60 -2.88 48.30 -22.27
CA ARG A 60 -3.99 47.77 -21.44
C ARG A 60 -3.65 46.40 -20.86
N ILE A 61 -3.79 46.31 -19.52
CA ILE A 61 -3.47 45.10 -18.76
C ILE A 61 -4.72 44.20 -18.60
N ILE A 62 -5.93 44.75 -18.87
CA ILE A 62 -7.20 44.03 -18.62
C ILE A 62 -7.30 42.67 -19.34
N SER A 63 -6.68 42.51 -20.53
CA SER A 63 -6.64 41.23 -21.25
C SER A 63 -6.04 40.08 -20.44
N TRP A 64 -5.18 40.38 -19.48
CA TRP A 64 -4.57 39.39 -18.57
C TRP A 64 -5.58 38.75 -17.62
N ILE A 65 -6.80 39.28 -17.53
CA ILE A 65 -7.89 38.72 -16.73
C ILE A 65 -8.23 37.27 -17.12
N VAL A 66 -7.87 36.86 -18.37
CA VAL A 66 -7.97 35.47 -18.85
C VAL A 66 -7.19 34.46 -17.98
N LEU A 67 -6.16 34.91 -17.22
CA LEU A 67 -5.38 34.05 -16.32
C LEU A 67 -6.17 33.67 -15.05
N VAL A 68 -7.17 34.46 -14.65
CA VAL A 68 -7.95 34.24 -13.43
C VAL A 68 -8.71 32.90 -13.45
N PRO A 69 -9.48 32.56 -14.50
CA PRO A 69 -10.10 31.25 -14.62
C PRO A 69 -9.07 30.10 -14.67
N GLY A 70 -7.90 30.33 -15.26
CA GLY A 70 -6.81 29.35 -15.28
C GLY A 70 -6.29 28.99 -13.90
N ILE A 71 -6.02 30.01 -13.05
CA ILE A 71 -5.62 29.79 -11.65
C ILE A 71 -6.77 29.19 -10.84
N ALA A 72 -8.01 29.64 -11.05
CA ALA A 72 -9.17 29.03 -10.42
C ALA A 72 -9.30 27.55 -10.81
N ALA A 73 -9.03 27.18 -12.07
CA ALA A 73 -9.04 25.80 -12.52
C ALA A 73 -7.99 24.91 -11.81
N ALA A 74 -6.86 25.46 -11.41
CA ALA A 74 -5.83 24.74 -10.67
C ALA A 74 -6.18 24.55 -9.19
N LEU A 75 -6.84 25.53 -8.55
CA LEU A 75 -7.05 25.57 -7.10
C LEU A 75 -8.49 25.26 -6.68
N CYS A 76 -9.47 25.58 -7.51
CA CYS A 76 -10.90 25.43 -7.21
C CYS A 76 -11.48 24.18 -7.90
N GLY A 77 -12.73 23.84 -7.55
CA GLY A 77 -13.53 22.88 -8.29
C GLY A 77 -14.22 23.51 -9.51
N VAL A 78 -14.90 22.68 -10.30
CA VAL A 78 -15.55 23.09 -11.56
C VAL A 78 -16.48 24.31 -11.38
N TRP A 79 -17.33 24.28 -10.37
CA TRP A 79 -18.23 25.41 -10.07
C TRP A 79 -17.48 26.70 -9.69
N GLY A 80 -16.42 26.57 -8.88
CA GLY A 80 -15.59 27.72 -8.53
C GLY A 80 -14.91 28.33 -9.76
N THR A 81 -14.39 27.49 -10.66
CA THR A 81 -13.78 27.94 -11.92
C THR A 81 -14.81 28.64 -12.83
N ALA A 82 -16.02 28.08 -12.96
CA ALA A 82 -17.09 28.70 -13.73
C ALA A 82 -17.50 30.07 -13.18
N VAL A 83 -17.62 30.20 -11.86
CA VAL A 83 -17.90 31.48 -11.20
C VAL A 83 -16.82 32.51 -11.52
N PHE A 84 -15.53 32.13 -11.40
CA PHE A 84 -14.43 33.03 -11.74
C PHE A 84 -14.37 33.38 -13.22
N ALA A 85 -14.76 32.47 -14.12
CA ALA A 85 -14.88 32.77 -15.56
C ALA A 85 -15.94 33.85 -15.80
N VAL A 86 -17.13 33.72 -15.20
CA VAL A 86 -18.19 34.72 -15.27
C VAL A 86 -17.78 36.05 -14.65
N LEU A 87 -17.15 36.03 -13.47
CA LEU A 87 -16.63 37.23 -12.80
C LEU A 87 -15.56 37.94 -13.66
N SER A 88 -14.68 37.18 -14.32
CA SER A 88 -13.67 37.74 -15.24
C SER A 88 -14.32 38.44 -16.45
N MET A 89 -15.35 37.84 -17.05
CA MET A 89 -16.12 38.48 -18.13
C MET A 89 -16.85 39.75 -17.65
N GLY A 90 -17.49 39.71 -16.49
CA GLY A 90 -18.15 40.85 -15.87
C GLY A 90 -17.17 41.99 -15.55
N ALA A 91 -16.04 41.66 -14.91
CA ALA A 91 -15.00 42.64 -14.61
C ALA A 91 -14.40 43.27 -15.87
N TYR A 92 -14.16 42.46 -16.92
CA TYR A 92 -13.70 42.94 -18.22
C TYR A 92 -14.68 43.95 -18.80
N THR A 93 -15.99 43.63 -18.85
CA THR A 93 -17.00 44.54 -19.40
C THR A 93 -17.16 45.83 -18.59
N VAL A 94 -17.10 45.75 -17.25
CA VAL A 94 -17.19 46.93 -16.38
C VAL A 94 -15.99 47.86 -16.58
N VAL A 95 -14.78 47.34 -16.62
CA VAL A 95 -13.56 48.12 -16.79
C VAL A 95 -13.49 48.71 -18.21
N ASP A 96 -13.86 47.95 -19.25
CA ASP A 96 -13.84 48.40 -20.63
C ASP A 96 -14.84 49.53 -20.88
N ASN A 97 -16.00 49.51 -20.24
CA ASN A 97 -17.03 50.57 -20.35
C ASN A 97 -16.75 51.78 -19.46
N ALA A 98 -15.94 51.65 -18.42
CA ALA A 98 -15.59 52.78 -17.49
C ALA A 98 -14.73 53.85 -18.17
N TRP A 99 -14.09 53.54 -19.34
CA TRP A 99 -13.18 54.42 -20.09
C TRP A 99 -13.67 54.66 -21.54
N PRO A 100 -14.72 55.43 -21.77
CA PRO A 100 -15.34 55.56 -23.10
C PRO A 100 -14.49 56.28 -24.15
N HIS A 101 -13.39 56.94 -23.78
CA HIS A 101 -12.57 57.73 -24.67
C HIS A 101 -11.13 57.24 -24.89
N GLN A 102 -10.78 56.10 -24.37
CA GLN A 102 -9.49 55.43 -24.62
C GLN A 102 -9.71 54.18 -25.49
N PHE A 103 -8.67 53.77 -26.18
CA PHE A 103 -8.65 52.60 -27.07
C PHE A 103 -9.44 51.44 -26.45
N GLN A 104 -10.61 51.16 -26.94
CA GLN A 104 -11.40 49.98 -26.50
C GLN A 104 -10.70 48.74 -27.02
N ALA A 105 -10.38 47.80 -26.10
CA ALA A 105 -9.77 46.52 -26.46
C ALA A 105 -10.69 45.70 -27.40
N GLY A 106 -11.96 45.95 -27.35
CA GLY A 106 -12.94 45.51 -28.32
C GLY A 106 -13.35 44.03 -28.22
N LEU A 107 -14.16 43.65 -29.19
CA LEU A 107 -14.77 42.31 -29.29
C LEU A 107 -13.73 41.13 -29.25
N PRO A 108 -12.52 41.26 -29.88
CA PRO A 108 -11.53 40.16 -29.85
C PRO A 108 -11.08 39.78 -28.45
N ASP A 109 -10.79 40.73 -27.56
CA ASP A 109 -10.31 40.48 -26.22
C ASP A 109 -11.41 39.90 -25.30
N PHE A 110 -12.66 40.36 -25.48
CA PHE A 110 -13.82 39.76 -24.83
C PHE A 110 -14.00 38.28 -25.22
N ILE A 111 -13.88 37.98 -26.52
CA ILE A 111 -13.92 36.59 -27.00
C ILE A 111 -12.80 35.78 -26.44
N LEU A 112 -11.57 36.31 -26.30
CA LEU A 112 -10.45 35.64 -25.70
C LEU A 112 -10.71 35.30 -24.24
N VAL A 113 -11.24 36.22 -23.43
CA VAL A 113 -11.61 35.99 -22.02
C VAL A 113 -12.72 34.95 -21.90
N ALA A 114 -13.74 35.02 -22.76
CA ALA A 114 -14.83 34.05 -22.77
C ALA A 114 -14.34 32.64 -23.13
N LEU A 115 -13.55 32.50 -24.21
CA LEU A 115 -12.95 31.21 -24.61
C LEU A 115 -12.00 30.68 -23.55
N GLY A 116 -11.18 31.54 -22.98
CA GLY A 116 -10.26 31.19 -21.88
C GLY A 116 -11.02 30.65 -20.67
N GLY A 117 -12.13 31.29 -20.30
CA GLY A 117 -13.01 30.83 -19.21
C GLY A 117 -13.65 29.47 -19.47
N VAL A 118 -14.14 29.26 -20.73
CA VAL A 118 -14.69 27.94 -21.12
C VAL A 118 -13.61 26.86 -21.08
N LEU A 119 -12.45 27.11 -21.69
CA LEU A 119 -11.33 26.15 -21.71
C LEU A 119 -10.85 25.81 -20.33
N ALA A 120 -10.69 26.81 -19.44
CA ALA A 120 -10.32 26.60 -18.04
C ALA A 120 -11.34 25.74 -17.30
N THR A 121 -12.63 25.96 -17.52
CA THR A 121 -13.71 25.18 -16.90
C THR A 121 -13.72 23.73 -17.41
N LEU A 122 -13.52 23.51 -18.71
CA LEU A 122 -13.42 22.19 -19.30
C LEU A 122 -12.17 21.44 -18.78
N ALA A 123 -11.01 22.10 -18.75
CA ALA A 123 -9.78 21.52 -18.21
C ALA A 123 -9.95 21.14 -16.73
N CYS A 124 -10.58 22.00 -15.93
CA CYS A 124 -10.92 21.70 -14.55
C CYS A 124 -11.85 20.48 -14.44
N ALA A 125 -12.87 20.37 -15.30
CA ALA A 125 -13.79 19.24 -15.29
C ALA A 125 -13.09 17.92 -15.64
N VAL A 126 -12.17 17.93 -16.62
CA VAL A 126 -11.34 16.76 -16.96
C VAL A 126 -10.44 16.37 -15.79
N ARG A 127 -9.74 17.33 -15.19
CA ARG A 127 -8.89 17.12 -14.01
C ARG A 127 -9.66 16.49 -12.84
N VAL A 128 -10.79 17.11 -12.45
CA VAL A 128 -11.61 16.62 -11.32
C VAL A 128 -12.21 15.23 -11.60
N ARG A 129 -12.60 14.95 -12.86
CA ARG A 129 -13.03 13.59 -13.24
C ARG A 129 -11.90 12.58 -13.14
N GLY A 130 -10.70 12.93 -13.57
CA GLY A 130 -9.50 12.09 -13.44
C GLY A 130 -9.18 11.78 -11.97
N GLU A 131 -9.16 12.80 -11.10
CA GLU A 131 -8.93 12.67 -9.66
C GLU A 131 -9.99 11.77 -9.00
N ARG A 132 -11.28 11.95 -9.33
CA ARG A 132 -12.37 11.11 -8.79
C ARG A 132 -12.26 9.65 -9.23
N ARG A 133 -11.90 9.40 -10.51
CA ARG A 133 -11.69 8.04 -11.01
C ARG A 133 -10.52 7.35 -10.30
N ALA A 134 -9.42 8.08 -10.09
CA ALA A 134 -8.26 7.56 -9.37
C ALA A 134 -8.59 7.22 -7.91
N LEU A 135 -9.35 8.08 -7.20
CA LEU A 135 -9.79 7.81 -5.83
C LEU A 135 -10.74 6.62 -5.77
N HIS A 136 -11.72 6.55 -6.66
CA HIS A 136 -12.65 5.42 -6.70
C HIS A 136 -11.95 4.09 -6.98
N MET A 137 -10.96 4.09 -7.88
CA MET A 137 -10.16 2.89 -8.14
C MET A 137 -9.36 2.46 -6.89
N ARG A 138 -8.82 3.41 -6.11
CA ARG A 138 -8.14 3.13 -4.85
C ARG A 138 -9.07 2.48 -3.84
N ASP A 139 -10.27 3.01 -3.65
CA ASP A 139 -11.26 2.47 -2.69
C ASP A 139 -11.66 1.04 -3.04
N VAL A 140 -11.90 0.75 -4.33
CA VAL A 140 -12.20 -0.62 -4.81
C VAL A 140 -11.04 -1.55 -4.55
N THR A 141 -9.84 -1.12 -4.89
CA THR A 141 -8.59 -1.85 -4.70
C THR A 141 -8.33 -2.18 -3.24
N ASP A 142 -8.46 -1.20 -2.34
CA ASP A 142 -8.30 -1.40 -0.89
C ASP A 142 -9.37 -2.34 -0.33
N THR A 143 -10.60 -2.26 -0.84
CA THR A 143 -11.69 -3.14 -0.43
C THR A 143 -11.42 -4.59 -0.83
N VAL A 144 -11.04 -4.82 -2.09
CA VAL A 144 -10.69 -6.16 -2.59
C VAL A 144 -9.51 -6.73 -1.79
N ARG A 145 -8.48 -5.94 -1.56
CA ARG A 145 -7.33 -6.36 -0.77
C ARG A 145 -7.70 -6.75 0.65
N ARG A 146 -8.48 -5.94 1.38
CA ARG A 146 -8.94 -6.25 2.76
C ARG A 146 -9.82 -7.50 2.81
N THR A 147 -10.50 -7.82 1.72
CA THR A 147 -11.30 -9.04 1.60
C THR A 147 -10.41 -10.28 1.43
N VAL A 148 -9.31 -10.13 0.68
CA VAL A 148 -8.35 -11.21 0.41
C VAL A 148 -7.38 -11.39 1.58
N LEU A 149 -6.75 -10.29 2.01
CA LEU A 149 -5.85 -10.25 3.16
C LEU A 149 -6.66 -9.91 4.42
N ARG A 150 -7.16 -10.94 5.09
CA ARG A 150 -7.89 -10.75 6.34
C ARG A 150 -6.98 -10.17 7.42
N PRO A 151 -7.49 -9.27 8.29
CA PRO A 151 -6.77 -8.86 9.48
C PRO A 151 -6.46 -10.05 10.38
N LEU A 152 -5.24 -10.15 10.87
CA LEU A 152 -4.84 -11.20 11.81
C LEU A 152 -5.00 -10.66 13.24
N PRO A 153 -5.80 -11.33 14.10
CA PRO A 153 -5.90 -10.93 15.51
C PRO A 153 -4.56 -11.11 16.24
N PRO A 154 -4.24 -10.27 17.22
CA PRO A 154 -3.04 -10.46 18.06
C PRO A 154 -3.04 -11.85 18.70
N GLY A 155 -1.89 -12.52 18.68
CA GLY A 155 -1.75 -13.87 19.26
C GLY A 155 -2.44 -14.99 18.45
N TRP A 156 -2.83 -14.73 17.22
CA TRP A 156 -3.56 -15.70 16.38
C TRP A 156 -2.78 -17.00 16.21
N GLY A 157 -3.43 -18.13 16.59
CA GLY A 157 -2.81 -19.44 16.52
C GLY A 157 -1.64 -19.64 17.48
N GLY A 158 -1.58 -18.93 18.61
CA GLY A 158 -0.48 -19.03 19.57
C GLY A 158 0.81 -18.36 19.11
N LEU A 159 0.76 -17.56 18.03
CA LEU A 159 1.92 -16.88 17.47
C LEU A 159 1.85 -15.37 17.73
N GLU A 160 2.94 -14.79 18.24
CA GLU A 160 3.15 -13.35 18.18
C GLU A 160 3.61 -12.97 16.77
N HIS A 161 2.92 -12.08 16.12
CA HIS A 161 3.20 -11.72 14.73
C HIS A 161 3.00 -10.24 14.46
N ALA A 162 3.61 -9.77 13.40
CA ALA A 162 3.37 -8.45 12.82
C ALA A 162 3.63 -8.49 11.31
N GLY A 163 2.90 -7.70 10.57
CA GLY A 163 3.10 -7.54 9.13
C GLY A 163 2.91 -6.10 8.71
N VAL A 164 3.70 -5.63 7.77
CA VAL A 164 3.48 -4.36 7.07
C VAL A 164 3.56 -4.60 5.57
N TYR A 165 2.67 -3.94 4.87
CA TYR A 165 2.66 -3.90 3.43
C TYR A 165 2.76 -2.45 2.96
N LEU A 166 3.64 -2.19 2.00
CA LEU A 166 3.84 -0.89 1.36
C LEU A 166 3.63 -1.05 -0.14
N THR A 167 2.85 -0.17 -0.74
CA THR A 167 2.66 -0.13 -2.19
C THR A 167 3.71 0.75 -2.85
N ALA A 168 4.30 0.29 -3.95
CA ALA A 168 5.26 1.07 -4.74
C ALA A 168 4.62 2.27 -5.43
N ASP A 169 3.36 2.17 -5.83
CA ASP A 169 2.68 3.19 -6.64
C ASP A 169 1.54 3.86 -5.85
N ALA A 170 1.64 5.19 -5.70
CA ALA A 170 0.57 6.03 -5.20
C ALA A 170 -0.68 6.03 -6.09
N GLN A 171 -0.62 5.50 -7.32
CA GLN A 171 -1.71 5.47 -8.29
C GLN A 171 -2.52 4.17 -8.31
N ALA A 172 -2.52 3.42 -7.18
CA ALA A 172 -3.47 2.33 -6.93
C ALA A 172 -3.40 1.11 -7.86
N ARG A 173 -2.20 0.56 -8.07
CA ARG A 173 -2.09 -0.83 -8.51
C ARG A 173 -1.86 -1.70 -7.28
N VAL A 174 -2.79 -2.60 -6.99
CA VAL A 174 -2.62 -3.60 -5.92
C VAL A 174 -1.55 -4.57 -6.36
N GLY A 175 -0.61 -4.85 -5.46
CA GLY A 175 0.39 -5.87 -5.69
C GLY A 175 -0.07 -7.29 -5.43
N GLY A 176 0.83 -8.20 -5.75
CA GLY A 176 0.66 -9.63 -5.56
C GLY A 176 1.02 -10.15 -4.18
N ASP A 177 1.63 -9.33 -3.33
CA ASP A 177 2.10 -9.71 -1.99
C ASP A 177 0.95 -10.16 -1.08
N PHE A 178 1.16 -11.25 -0.38
CA PHE A 178 0.18 -11.81 0.56
C PHE A 178 0.85 -12.45 1.77
N TYR A 179 0.11 -12.53 2.88
CA TYR A 179 0.45 -13.36 4.04
C TYR A 179 -0.82 -13.79 4.78
N ASP A 180 -0.75 -14.94 5.46
CA ASP A 180 -1.81 -15.41 6.34
C ASP A 180 -1.26 -16.37 7.41
N ILE A 181 -2.03 -16.53 8.48
CA ILE A 181 -1.81 -17.52 9.55
C ILE A 181 -3.05 -18.39 9.65
N GLN A 182 -2.87 -19.69 9.60
CA GLN A 182 -3.95 -20.67 9.74
C GLN A 182 -3.64 -21.60 10.91
N PRO A 183 -4.31 -21.42 12.06
CA PRO A 183 -4.33 -22.42 13.14
C PRO A 183 -5.11 -23.64 12.70
N GLY A 184 -4.71 -24.81 13.15
CA GLY A 184 -5.38 -26.07 12.86
C GLY A 184 -5.02 -27.16 13.86
N PRO A 185 -5.67 -28.33 13.77
CA PRO A 185 -5.44 -29.46 14.68
C PRO A 185 -4.03 -30.08 14.59
N HIS A 186 -3.22 -29.63 13.63
CA HIS A 186 -1.85 -30.12 13.39
C HIS A 186 -0.80 -29.01 13.59
N GLY A 187 -1.12 -28.03 14.43
CA GLY A 187 -0.29 -26.85 14.67
C GLY A 187 -0.69 -25.64 13.83
N THR A 188 0.06 -24.57 13.97
CA THR A 188 -0.21 -23.30 13.29
C THR A 188 0.69 -23.15 12.08
N ARG A 189 0.08 -22.80 10.95
CA ARG A 189 0.78 -22.59 9.67
C ARG A 189 0.77 -21.14 9.25
N VAL A 190 1.88 -20.73 8.61
CA VAL A 190 2.08 -19.38 8.10
C VAL A 190 2.42 -19.48 6.61
N PHE A 191 1.81 -18.62 5.81
CA PHE A 191 2.06 -18.56 4.38
C PHE A 191 2.28 -17.10 3.97
N VAL A 192 3.46 -16.80 3.41
CA VAL A 192 3.86 -15.47 2.95
C VAL A 192 4.40 -15.59 1.55
N GLY A 193 4.05 -14.69 0.66
CA GLY A 193 4.54 -14.76 -0.71
C GLY A 193 4.19 -13.54 -1.55
N ASP A 194 4.63 -13.58 -2.79
CA ASP A 194 4.33 -12.60 -3.83
C ASP A 194 3.93 -13.29 -5.14
N VAL A 195 2.91 -12.76 -5.80
CA VAL A 195 2.44 -13.18 -7.12
C VAL A 195 3.04 -12.26 -8.17
N GLN A 196 3.68 -12.82 -9.16
CA GLN A 196 4.24 -12.08 -10.29
C GLN A 196 3.24 -11.09 -10.90
N GLY A 197 3.67 -9.83 -11.00
CA GLY A 197 2.94 -8.74 -11.65
C GLY A 197 1.97 -8.02 -10.72
N LYS A 198 1.24 -7.05 -11.26
CA LYS A 198 0.43 -6.10 -10.51
C LYS A 198 -1.02 -6.08 -10.98
N GLY A 199 -1.90 -5.52 -10.16
CA GLY A 199 -3.32 -5.32 -10.46
C GLY A 199 -4.20 -6.51 -10.10
N LEU A 200 -5.45 -6.47 -10.55
CA LEU A 200 -6.50 -7.41 -10.11
C LEU A 200 -6.17 -8.88 -10.39
N GLY A 201 -5.44 -9.19 -11.46
CA GLY A 201 -5.04 -10.57 -11.76
C GLY A 201 -4.06 -11.14 -10.73
N ALA A 202 -3.12 -10.33 -10.21
CA ALA A 202 -2.23 -10.76 -9.14
C ALA A 202 -3.00 -10.99 -7.83
N VAL A 203 -3.93 -10.09 -7.49
CA VAL A 203 -4.81 -10.23 -6.32
C VAL A 203 -5.72 -11.46 -6.43
N GLU A 204 -6.28 -11.73 -7.60
CA GLU A 204 -7.08 -12.93 -7.85
C GLU A 204 -6.26 -14.20 -7.60
N THR A 205 -5.02 -14.25 -8.10
CA THR A 205 -4.12 -15.37 -7.88
C THR A 205 -3.76 -15.51 -6.39
N ALA A 206 -3.45 -14.41 -5.70
CA ALA A 206 -3.21 -14.40 -4.25
C ALA A 206 -4.42 -14.92 -3.47
N ALA A 207 -5.63 -14.46 -3.83
CA ALA A 207 -6.88 -14.94 -3.22
C ALA A 207 -7.10 -16.44 -3.39
N VAL A 208 -6.80 -16.95 -4.57
CA VAL A 208 -6.90 -18.37 -4.90
C VAL A 208 -5.92 -19.21 -4.07
N LEU A 209 -4.68 -18.74 -3.92
CA LEU A 209 -3.66 -19.41 -3.10
C LEU A 209 -4.01 -19.36 -1.63
N LEU A 210 -4.43 -18.20 -1.11
CA LEU A 210 -4.84 -18.04 0.29
C LEU A 210 -6.07 -18.89 0.64
N GLY A 211 -7.06 -18.98 -0.25
CA GLY A 211 -8.20 -19.88 -0.07
C GLY A 211 -7.79 -21.34 0.06
N SER A 212 -6.88 -21.80 -0.82
CA SER A 212 -6.34 -23.16 -0.78
C SER A 212 -5.47 -23.40 0.45
N PHE A 213 -4.67 -22.41 0.85
CA PHE A 213 -3.86 -22.46 2.06
C PHE A 213 -4.72 -22.62 3.32
N ARG A 214 -5.77 -21.81 3.46
CA ARG A 214 -6.67 -21.86 4.63
C ARG A 214 -7.32 -23.23 4.80
N GLU A 215 -7.77 -23.82 3.70
CA GLU A 215 -8.41 -25.13 3.69
C GLU A 215 -7.40 -26.25 3.93
N ALA A 216 -6.35 -26.32 3.12
CA ALA A 216 -5.32 -27.34 3.27
C ALA A 216 -4.54 -27.20 4.58
N GLY A 217 -4.25 -25.96 4.97
CA GLY A 217 -3.54 -25.64 6.21
C GLY A 217 -4.30 -26.04 7.46
N PHE A 218 -5.60 -26.17 7.42
CA PHE A 218 -6.40 -26.66 8.53
C PHE A 218 -6.50 -28.20 8.54
N HIS A 219 -6.75 -28.82 7.38
CA HIS A 219 -7.12 -30.23 7.32
C HIS A 219 -5.94 -31.20 7.18
N GLU A 220 -4.88 -30.79 6.50
CA GLU A 220 -3.78 -31.72 6.18
C GLU A 220 -2.76 -31.77 7.32
N ALA A 221 -2.41 -33.00 7.75
CA ALA A 221 -1.39 -33.18 8.78
C ALA A 221 0.02 -32.90 8.25
N ASP A 222 0.31 -33.38 7.04
CA ASP A 222 1.64 -33.27 6.41
C ASP A 222 1.78 -31.95 5.63
N LEU A 223 2.82 -31.18 5.94
CA LEU A 223 3.15 -29.95 5.26
C LEU A 223 3.48 -30.15 3.77
N ALA A 224 4.01 -31.31 3.40
CA ALA A 224 4.27 -31.63 2.01
C ALA A 224 2.97 -31.76 1.20
N VAL A 225 1.91 -32.28 1.81
CA VAL A 225 0.58 -32.34 1.18
C VAL A 225 -0.01 -30.95 1.02
N VAL A 226 0.16 -30.06 1.99
CA VAL A 226 -0.26 -28.65 1.85
C VAL A 226 0.48 -27.99 0.70
N ALA A 227 1.80 -28.16 0.61
CA ALA A 227 2.62 -27.64 -0.47
C ALA A 227 2.15 -28.16 -1.85
N ASP A 228 1.85 -29.45 -1.96
CA ASP A 228 1.33 -30.07 -3.17
C ASP A 228 -0.03 -29.50 -3.60
N ARG A 229 -0.93 -29.28 -2.66
CA ARG A 229 -2.24 -28.66 -2.92
C ARG A 229 -2.12 -27.22 -3.41
N LEU A 230 -1.20 -26.44 -2.87
CA LEU A 230 -0.93 -25.07 -3.31
C LEU A 230 -0.42 -25.06 -4.76
N GLU A 231 0.53 -25.93 -5.08
CA GLU A 231 1.05 -26.09 -6.44
C GLU A 231 -0.04 -26.54 -7.42
N THR A 232 -0.79 -27.59 -7.06
CA THR A 232 -1.93 -28.07 -7.87
C THR A 232 -2.97 -26.96 -8.08
N ARG A 233 -3.23 -26.16 -7.07
CA ARG A 233 -4.15 -25.03 -7.17
C ARG A 233 -3.65 -23.97 -8.13
N MET A 234 -2.36 -23.66 -8.10
CA MET A 234 -1.73 -22.69 -8.99
C MET A 234 -1.80 -23.14 -10.45
N VAL A 235 -1.43 -24.40 -10.73
CA VAL A 235 -1.51 -25.00 -12.08
C VAL A 235 -2.95 -24.95 -12.63
N ARG A 236 -3.94 -25.34 -11.82
CA ARG A 236 -5.35 -25.29 -12.20
C ARG A 236 -5.85 -23.87 -12.45
N HIS A 237 -5.39 -22.90 -11.67
CA HIS A 237 -5.75 -21.49 -11.86
C HIS A 237 -5.17 -20.95 -13.17
N ARG A 238 -3.91 -21.25 -13.47
CA ARG A 238 -3.28 -20.90 -14.75
C ARG A 238 -4.03 -21.50 -15.95
N ALA A 239 -4.37 -22.77 -15.89
CA ALA A 239 -5.15 -23.43 -16.94
C ALA A 239 -6.52 -22.76 -17.15
N TYR A 240 -7.20 -22.37 -16.06
CA TYR A 240 -8.47 -21.67 -16.12
C TYR A 240 -8.35 -20.25 -16.73
N THR A 241 -7.38 -19.45 -16.31
CA THR A 241 -7.15 -18.09 -16.83
C THR A 241 -6.73 -18.12 -18.31
N THR A 242 -5.91 -19.11 -18.70
CA THR A 242 -5.55 -19.34 -20.11
C THR A 242 -6.77 -19.73 -20.95
N ALA A 243 -7.66 -20.59 -20.45
CA ALA A 243 -8.89 -20.99 -21.14
C ALA A 243 -9.86 -19.81 -21.32
N LEU A 244 -9.80 -18.78 -20.46
CA LEU A 244 -10.53 -17.52 -20.61
C LEU A 244 -9.89 -16.56 -21.64
N GLY A 245 -8.77 -16.92 -22.25
CA GLY A 245 -8.04 -16.06 -23.19
C GLY A 245 -7.37 -14.85 -22.54
N ARG A 246 -7.12 -14.90 -21.22
CA ARG A 246 -6.47 -13.81 -20.50
C ARG A 246 -4.96 -13.84 -20.70
N ALA A 247 -4.36 -12.67 -20.94
CA ALA A 247 -2.91 -12.52 -21.15
C ALA A 247 -2.05 -12.78 -19.91
N ASP A 248 -2.68 -12.96 -18.74
CA ASP A 248 -2.03 -13.15 -17.43
C ASP A 248 -2.08 -14.63 -16.97
N GLY A 249 -2.29 -15.58 -17.89
CA GLY A 249 -2.37 -17.01 -17.62
C GLY A 249 -1.05 -17.67 -17.18
N ASP A 250 0.10 -17.02 -17.35
CA ASP A 250 1.42 -17.60 -17.04
C ASP A 250 1.98 -17.12 -15.70
N ARG A 251 1.21 -16.44 -14.86
CA ARG A 251 1.67 -15.97 -13.56
C ARG A 251 2.18 -17.11 -12.70
N PHE A 252 3.19 -16.82 -11.90
CA PHE A 252 3.72 -17.68 -10.84
C PHE A 252 3.72 -16.93 -9.51
N ALA A 253 3.98 -17.62 -8.43
CA ALA A 253 4.15 -16.99 -7.12
C ALA A 253 5.40 -17.51 -6.43
N THR A 254 6.16 -16.61 -5.82
CA THR A 254 7.18 -16.98 -4.84
C THR A 254 6.56 -17.01 -3.46
N ALA A 255 6.93 -17.99 -2.62
CA ALA A 255 6.32 -18.10 -1.29
C ALA A 255 7.20 -18.86 -0.29
N VAL A 256 6.91 -18.59 0.98
CA VAL A 256 7.38 -19.38 2.13
C VAL A 256 6.16 -19.95 2.85
N LEU A 257 6.16 -21.25 3.08
CA LEU A 257 5.18 -21.96 3.89
C LEU A 257 5.89 -22.49 5.15
N LEU A 258 5.40 -22.09 6.32
CA LEU A 258 5.93 -22.52 7.61
C LEU A 258 4.87 -23.32 8.36
N SER A 259 5.30 -24.27 9.18
CA SER A 259 4.45 -24.96 10.16
C SER A 259 5.14 -24.95 11.52
N PHE A 260 4.38 -24.54 12.52
CA PHE A 260 4.76 -24.57 13.93
C PHE A 260 4.02 -25.75 14.58
N PRO A 261 4.66 -26.93 14.72
CA PRO A 261 4.04 -28.10 15.33
C PRO A 261 3.61 -27.83 16.78
N GLU A 262 2.52 -28.46 17.23
CA GLU A 262 2.07 -28.31 18.64
C GLU A 262 2.96 -29.05 19.63
N ASP A 263 3.52 -30.17 19.19
CA ASP A 263 4.27 -31.09 20.05
C ASP A 263 5.77 -30.72 20.20
N GLU A 264 6.27 -29.77 19.41
CA GLU A 264 7.68 -29.37 19.38
C GLU A 264 7.82 -27.85 19.44
N ASP A 265 8.26 -27.32 20.57
CA ASP A 265 8.36 -25.88 20.78
C ASP A 265 9.65 -25.26 20.21
N ASP A 266 10.64 -26.07 19.85
CA ASP A 266 11.95 -25.63 19.35
C ASP A 266 12.17 -25.92 17.85
N ALA A 267 11.10 -26.20 17.10
CA ALA A 267 11.18 -26.52 15.68
C ALA A 267 10.15 -25.77 14.84
N VAL A 268 10.50 -25.54 13.59
CA VAL A 268 9.63 -25.10 12.52
C VAL A 268 9.89 -25.94 11.27
N ASP A 269 8.81 -26.41 10.63
CA ASP A 269 8.90 -27.01 9.31
C ASP A 269 8.73 -25.91 8.26
N ALA A 270 9.59 -25.90 7.24
CA ALA A 270 9.58 -24.87 6.22
C ALA A 270 9.69 -25.45 4.81
N VAL A 271 8.94 -24.82 3.90
CA VAL A 271 9.00 -25.04 2.44
C VAL A 271 9.18 -23.69 1.77
N VAL A 272 10.09 -23.58 0.81
CA VAL A 272 10.36 -22.34 0.09
C VAL A 272 10.14 -22.55 -1.41
N PHE A 273 9.25 -21.77 -1.98
CA PHE A 273 8.88 -21.76 -3.40
C PHE A 273 9.52 -20.57 -4.11
N GLY A 274 10.80 -20.68 -4.45
CA GLY A 274 11.51 -19.61 -5.18
C GLY A 274 11.63 -18.28 -4.47
N HIS A 275 11.31 -18.25 -3.19
CA HIS A 275 11.34 -17.04 -2.35
C HIS A 275 12.67 -16.94 -1.58
N GLU A 276 13.02 -15.73 -1.12
CA GLU A 276 14.15 -15.57 -0.17
C GLU A 276 13.88 -16.37 1.11
N PRO A 277 14.87 -17.16 1.58
CA PRO A 277 14.73 -17.89 2.84
C PRO A 277 14.50 -16.95 4.03
N PRO A 278 13.62 -17.32 4.98
CA PRO A 278 13.43 -16.53 6.20
C PRO A 278 14.71 -16.29 6.98
N LEU A 279 14.76 -15.16 7.67
CA LEU A 279 15.82 -14.87 8.65
C LEU A 279 15.31 -15.22 10.05
N ALA A 280 16.08 -16.02 10.80
CA ALA A 280 15.89 -16.17 12.23
C ALA A 280 16.68 -15.07 12.95
N VAL A 281 16.00 -14.31 13.80
CA VAL A 281 16.50 -13.14 14.50
C VAL A 281 16.34 -13.39 16.00
N GLY A 282 17.43 -13.55 16.71
CA GLY A 282 17.44 -13.87 18.14
C GLY A 282 18.67 -13.33 18.87
N PRO A 283 18.82 -13.66 20.16
CA PRO A 283 19.96 -13.22 20.96
C PRO A 283 21.31 -13.67 20.42
N SER A 284 21.35 -14.83 19.77
CA SER A 284 22.55 -15.36 19.11
C SER A 284 22.92 -14.64 17.80
N GLY A 285 22.06 -13.71 17.34
CA GLY A 285 22.26 -12.92 16.13
C GLY A 285 21.21 -13.15 15.05
N VAL A 286 21.61 -12.94 13.78
CA VAL A 286 20.74 -13.09 12.60
C VAL A 286 21.33 -14.15 11.69
N ARG A 287 20.53 -15.16 11.38
CA ARG A 287 20.90 -16.25 10.45
C ARG A 287 19.81 -16.50 9.42
N ARG A 288 20.19 -16.91 8.21
CA ARG A 288 19.22 -17.43 7.23
C ARG A 288 18.81 -18.84 7.64
N LEU A 289 17.54 -19.17 7.49
CA LEU A 289 17.10 -20.55 7.66
C LEU A 289 17.81 -21.45 6.63
N PRO A 290 18.34 -22.62 7.04
CA PRO A 290 19.03 -23.54 6.15
C PRO A 290 18.02 -24.39 5.35
N VAL A 291 17.18 -23.71 4.57
CA VAL A 291 16.18 -24.33 3.70
C VAL A 291 16.61 -24.24 2.25
N ALA A 292 16.49 -25.34 1.51
CA ALA A 292 16.72 -25.32 0.06
C ALA A 292 15.56 -24.59 -0.62
N GLY A 293 15.85 -23.61 -1.47
CA GLY A 293 14.86 -22.97 -2.33
C GLY A 293 14.39 -23.96 -3.40
N GLY A 294 13.06 -24.05 -3.59
CA GLY A 294 12.44 -24.71 -4.73
C GLY A 294 12.13 -23.72 -5.85
N LEU A 295 11.50 -24.22 -6.92
CA LEU A 295 10.94 -23.36 -7.96
C LEU A 295 9.71 -22.60 -7.40
N PRO A 296 9.37 -21.43 -7.98
CA PRO A 296 8.12 -20.76 -7.69
C PRO A 296 6.90 -21.64 -7.94
N LEU A 297 5.81 -21.40 -7.23
CA LEU A 297 4.51 -22.03 -7.47
C LEU A 297 4.03 -21.79 -8.91
N GLY A 298 3.62 -22.85 -9.57
CA GLY A 298 3.22 -22.85 -10.98
C GLY A 298 4.26 -23.44 -11.94
N TYR A 299 5.42 -23.87 -11.43
CA TYR A 299 6.48 -24.48 -12.24
C TYR A 299 6.72 -25.97 -11.92
N ARG A 300 5.71 -26.66 -11.43
CA ARG A 300 5.78 -28.09 -11.08
C ARG A 300 6.33 -28.97 -12.20
N ASP A 301 5.99 -28.66 -13.44
CA ASP A 301 6.45 -29.43 -14.61
C ASP A 301 7.99 -29.47 -14.74
N LEU A 302 8.69 -28.47 -14.16
CA LEU A 302 10.15 -28.40 -14.16
C LEU A 302 10.78 -29.09 -12.94
N ALA A 303 10.03 -29.33 -11.85
CA ALA A 303 10.47 -30.02 -10.65
C ALA A 303 9.31 -30.85 -10.07
N PRO A 304 9.04 -32.04 -10.60
CA PRO A 304 7.89 -32.87 -10.21
C PRO A 304 7.87 -33.26 -8.74
N ASP A 305 9.05 -33.42 -8.11
CA ASP A 305 9.18 -33.79 -6.71
C ASP A 305 8.83 -32.63 -5.73
N GLY A 306 8.70 -31.43 -6.26
CA GLY A 306 8.42 -30.22 -5.47
C GLY A 306 9.56 -29.83 -4.51
N PRO A 307 9.44 -28.71 -3.79
CA PRO A 307 10.42 -28.31 -2.80
C PRO A 307 10.32 -29.18 -1.52
N PRO A 308 11.46 -29.61 -0.97
CA PRO A 308 11.46 -30.46 0.21
C PRO A 308 10.99 -29.69 1.46
N VAL A 309 10.22 -30.37 2.31
CA VAL A 309 9.98 -29.91 3.67
C VAL A 309 11.28 -30.02 4.47
N ARG A 310 11.67 -28.96 5.15
CA ARG A 310 12.85 -28.94 6.00
C ARG A 310 12.46 -28.56 7.41
N ARG A 311 12.73 -29.45 8.36
CA ARG A 311 12.64 -29.16 9.79
C ARG A 311 13.89 -28.40 10.22
N VAL A 312 13.68 -27.25 10.83
CA VAL A 312 14.75 -26.36 11.29
C VAL A 312 14.52 -26.05 12.75
N ARG A 313 15.59 -26.11 13.54
CA ARG A 313 15.52 -25.67 14.92
C ARG A 313 15.32 -24.16 14.99
N LEU A 314 14.36 -23.76 15.80
CA LEU A 314 14.03 -22.37 16.09
C LEU A 314 13.91 -22.22 17.60
N ASP A 315 14.83 -21.46 18.20
CA ASP A 315 14.79 -21.21 19.63
C ASP A 315 13.56 -20.34 19.97
N PHE A 316 13.02 -20.51 21.18
CA PHE A 316 11.76 -19.89 21.58
C PHE A 316 11.76 -18.35 21.49
N ASP A 317 12.91 -17.73 21.69
CA ASP A 317 13.13 -16.29 21.62
C ASP A 317 13.56 -15.78 20.22
N GLU A 318 13.66 -16.68 19.25
CA GLU A 318 13.92 -16.30 17.87
C GLU A 318 12.62 -15.87 17.15
N THR A 319 12.72 -14.77 16.42
CA THR A 319 11.68 -14.27 15.51
C THR A 319 12.05 -14.61 14.08
N LEU A 320 11.15 -15.25 13.33
CA LEU A 320 11.29 -15.42 11.91
C LEU A 320 10.85 -14.15 11.18
N LEU A 321 11.72 -13.63 10.34
CA LEU A 321 11.47 -12.50 9.46
C LEU A 321 11.40 -12.99 8.02
N VAL A 322 10.29 -12.74 7.35
CA VAL A 322 10.06 -13.00 5.92
C VAL A 322 9.85 -11.66 5.23
N VAL A 323 10.50 -11.47 4.10
CA VAL A 323 10.39 -10.25 3.30
C VAL A 323 10.23 -10.60 1.83
N THR A 324 9.40 -9.85 1.11
CA THR A 324 9.28 -9.97 -0.35
C THR A 324 10.40 -9.21 -1.07
N ASP A 325 10.55 -9.43 -2.36
CA ASP A 325 11.61 -8.87 -3.19
C ASP A 325 11.62 -7.34 -3.22
N GLY A 326 10.46 -6.69 -3.05
CA GLY A 326 10.39 -5.24 -2.88
C GLY A 326 11.26 -4.68 -1.75
N VAL A 327 11.60 -5.51 -0.73
CA VAL A 327 12.57 -5.15 0.32
C VAL A 327 14.00 -5.37 -0.17
N THR A 328 14.29 -6.56 -0.68
CA THR A 328 15.66 -6.97 -1.05
C THR A 328 16.16 -6.25 -2.31
N GLU A 329 15.23 -5.91 -3.21
CA GLU A 329 15.51 -5.18 -4.46
C GLU A 329 15.38 -3.65 -4.31
N ALA A 330 15.04 -3.14 -3.12
CA ALA A 330 15.05 -1.71 -2.85
C ALA A 330 16.46 -1.13 -3.11
N ARG A 331 16.55 -0.09 -3.95
CA ARG A 331 17.82 0.49 -4.40
C ARG A 331 18.05 1.89 -3.86
N ASP A 332 19.29 2.15 -3.48
CA ASP A 332 19.75 3.51 -3.19
C ASP A 332 20.03 4.33 -4.48
N ARG A 333 20.55 5.55 -4.34
CA ARG A 333 20.88 6.41 -5.50
C ARG A 333 21.97 5.83 -6.39
N GLU A 334 22.85 5.05 -5.82
CA GLU A 334 23.96 4.39 -6.50
C GLU A 334 23.55 3.04 -7.11
N GLY A 335 22.26 2.65 -6.96
CA GLY A 335 21.69 1.41 -7.49
C GLY A 335 22.01 0.17 -6.65
N ARG A 336 22.53 0.31 -5.43
CA ARG A 336 22.87 -0.81 -4.55
C ARG A 336 21.61 -1.33 -3.86
N PHE A 337 21.48 -2.65 -3.80
CA PHE A 337 20.39 -3.32 -3.12
C PHE A 337 20.46 -3.21 -1.59
N PHE A 338 19.29 -3.21 -0.95
CA PHE A 338 19.18 -3.20 0.50
C PHE A 338 19.58 -4.55 1.08
N GLN A 339 20.60 -4.56 1.94
CA GLN A 339 21.17 -5.76 2.54
C GLN A 339 20.43 -6.11 3.84
N VAL A 340 19.24 -6.75 3.73
CA VAL A 340 18.32 -6.99 4.84
C VAL A 340 19.00 -7.65 6.05
N ALA A 341 19.71 -8.77 5.84
CA ALA A 341 20.33 -9.52 6.93
C ALA A 341 21.37 -8.69 7.68
N GLU A 342 22.16 -7.90 6.97
CA GLU A 342 23.19 -7.04 7.57
C GLU A 342 22.57 -5.86 8.33
N GLU A 343 21.55 -5.24 7.75
CA GLU A 343 20.84 -4.13 8.39
C GLU A 343 20.09 -4.56 9.63
N VAL A 344 19.44 -5.74 9.61
CA VAL A 344 18.79 -6.33 10.79
C VAL A 344 19.82 -6.69 11.86
N ARG A 345 20.95 -7.29 11.49
CA ARG A 345 22.03 -7.62 12.43
C ARG A 345 22.55 -6.39 13.18
N ARG A 346 22.84 -5.30 12.43
CA ARG A 346 23.29 -4.03 13.04
C ARG A 346 22.21 -3.43 13.93
N ALA A 347 20.96 -3.50 13.51
CA ALA A 347 19.84 -2.96 14.26
C ALA A 347 19.63 -3.66 15.60
N VAL A 348 19.61 -4.99 15.59
CA VAL A 348 19.39 -5.83 16.78
C VAL A 348 20.59 -5.74 17.73
N ALA A 349 21.81 -5.65 17.20
CA ALA A 349 23.01 -5.43 18.02
C ALA A 349 22.96 -4.09 18.78
N ALA A 350 22.37 -3.05 18.17
CA ALA A 350 22.20 -1.73 18.79
C ALA A 350 21.01 -1.68 19.78
N ASP A 351 19.94 -2.41 19.49
CA ASP A 351 18.73 -2.48 20.33
C ASP A 351 18.15 -3.91 20.29
N PRO A 352 18.48 -4.76 21.27
CA PRO A 352 17.93 -6.12 21.34
C PRO A 352 16.40 -6.18 21.42
N GLY A 353 15.72 -5.13 21.89
CA GLY A 353 14.27 -5.07 21.91
C GLY A 353 13.63 -5.09 20.52
N LEU A 354 14.41 -4.90 19.45
CA LEU A 354 13.93 -5.03 18.06
C LEU A 354 13.65 -6.49 17.64
N MET A 355 14.02 -7.50 18.45
CA MET A 355 13.66 -8.88 18.16
C MET A 355 12.15 -9.16 18.28
N ALA A 356 11.38 -8.32 18.98
CA ALA A 356 9.93 -8.44 19.02
C ALA A 356 9.33 -8.20 17.63
N PRO A 357 8.39 -9.05 17.12
CA PRO A 357 7.88 -8.99 15.76
C PRO A 357 7.42 -7.61 15.33
N GLY A 358 6.61 -6.92 16.14
CA GLY A 358 6.10 -5.58 15.83
C GLY A 358 7.20 -4.53 15.66
N ARG A 359 8.21 -4.55 16.55
CA ARG A 359 9.34 -3.61 16.47
C ARG A 359 10.28 -3.94 15.31
N LEU A 360 10.50 -5.22 15.05
CA LEU A 360 11.34 -5.69 13.96
C LEU A 360 10.79 -5.25 12.60
N VAL A 361 9.49 -5.50 12.36
CA VAL A 361 8.81 -5.11 11.12
C VAL A 361 8.91 -3.61 10.87
N LEU A 362 8.65 -2.79 11.89
CA LEU A 362 8.75 -1.33 11.77
C LEU A 362 10.19 -0.89 11.51
N ALA A 363 11.16 -1.51 12.18
CA ALA A 363 12.57 -1.19 11.98
C ALA A 363 13.07 -1.52 10.58
N VAL A 364 12.67 -2.66 10.00
CA VAL A 364 12.99 -3.05 8.62
C VAL A 364 12.34 -2.09 7.64
N ARG A 365 11.03 -1.83 7.78
CA ARG A 365 10.29 -0.86 6.97
C ARG A 365 11.00 0.48 6.89
N ASP A 366 11.30 1.06 8.05
CA ASP A 366 11.86 2.41 8.13
C ASP A 366 13.29 2.49 7.56
N ARG A 367 14.06 1.39 7.68
CA ARG A 367 15.40 1.30 7.07
C ARG A 367 15.31 1.16 5.56
N THR A 368 14.41 0.31 5.05
CA THR A 368 14.16 0.15 3.62
C THR A 368 13.74 1.48 3.00
N LEU A 369 12.75 2.16 3.59
CA LEU A 369 12.29 3.48 3.10
C LEU A 369 13.38 4.54 3.13
N ARG A 370 14.24 4.54 4.13
CA ARG A 370 15.40 5.47 4.16
C ARG A 370 16.42 5.14 3.09
N HIS A 371 16.69 3.87 2.83
CA HIS A 371 17.61 3.42 1.80
C HIS A 371 17.17 3.87 0.41
N CYS A 372 15.91 3.65 0.05
CA CYS A 372 15.32 4.04 -1.24
C CYS A 372 14.72 5.47 -1.22
N ARG A 373 14.88 6.24 -0.12
CA ARG A 373 14.35 7.61 0.05
C ARG A 373 12.84 7.71 -0.20
N GLY A 374 12.11 6.70 0.20
CA GLY A 374 10.66 6.63 0.03
C GLY A 374 10.20 6.21 -1.37
N HIS A 375 11.10 5.90 -2.30
CA HIS A 375 10.76 5.45 -3.65
C HIS A 375 10.94 3.93 -3.76
N LEU A 376 9.88 3.18 -3.50
CA LEU A 376 9.85 1.75 -3.71
C LEU A 376 9.64 1.44 -5.20
N ALA A 377 10.38 0.48 -5.72
CA ALA A 377 10.25 0.02 -7.10
C ALA A 377 9.13 -1.02 -7.25
N ASP A 378 8.90 -1.80 -6.20
CA ASP A 378 7.86 -2.81 -6.13
C ASP A 378 7.11 -2.82 -4.80
N ASP A 379 5.98 -3.53 -4.77
CA ASP A 379 5.24 -3.77 -3.56
C ASP A 379 6.13 -4.50 -2.55
N THR A 380 5.94 -4.19 -1.29
CA THR A 380 6.92 -4.53 -0.26
C THR A 380 6.19 -5.06 0.96
N THR A 381 6.36 -6.34 1.26
CA THR A 381 5.87 -6.95 2.49
C THR A 381 7.03 -7.28 3.43
N VAL A 382 6.86 -6.90 4.69
CA VAL A 382 7.71 -7.33 5.80
C VAL A 382 6.81 -8.04 6.79
N PHE A 383 7.07 -9.31 7.04
CA PHE A 383 6.31 -10.12 7.98
C PHE A 383 7.24 -10.77 9.00
N ALA A 384 6.87 -10.69 10.29
CA ALA A 384 7.64 -11.30 11.37
C ALA A 384 6.73 -12.11 12.28
N VAL A 385 7.21 -13.26 12.71
CA VAL A 385 6.45 -14.20 13.54
C VAL A 385 7.37 -14.96 14.49
N ARG A 386 6.90 -15.19 15.71
CA ARG A 386 7.52 -16.10 16.69
C ARG A 386 6.46 -16.81 17.50
N ARG A 387 6.85 -17.86 18.23
CA ARG A 387 5.95 -18.48 19.20
C ARG A 387 5.58 -17.48 20.30
N GLY A 388 4.29 -17.41 20.61
CA GLY A 388 3.80 -16.61 21.74
C GLY A 388 4.29 -17.20 23.08
N VAL A 389 4.55 -16.34 24.05
CA VAL A 389 4.79 -16.79 25.43
C VAL A 389 3.45 -17.30 25.97
N ASP A 390 3.34 -18.60 26.17
CA ASP A 390 2.15 -19.21 26.77
C ASP A 390 2.05 -18.73 28.23
N THR A 391 1.27 -17.69 28.47
CA THR A 391 0.93 -17.24 29.82
C THR A 391 -0.13 -18.18 30.40
N GLY A 392 0.12 -19.46 30.50
CA GLY A 392 -0.54 -20.56 31.22
C GLY A 392 -2.03 -20.43 31.65
N ALA A 393 -2.74 -19.38 31.28
CA ALA A 393 -4.10 -19.07 31.68
C ALA A 393 -5.19 -19.56 30.69
N GLU A 394 -4.85 -19.69 29.40
CA GLU A 394 -5.88 -19.97 28.36
C GLU A 394 -6.05 -21.45 28.02
N ARG A 395 -5.08 -22.33 28.35
CA ARG A 395 -5.22 -23.79 28.12
C ARG A 395 -6.33 -24.47 28.94
N ARG A 396 -6.90 -23.83 29.95
CA ARG A 396 -7.96 -24.42 30.78
C ARG A 396 -9.38 -24.14 30.32
N GLU A 397 -9.61 -23.19 29.42
CA GLU A 397 -10.97 -22.85 28.94
C GLU A 397 -11.32 -23.33 27.52
N GLY A 398 -10.31 -23.70 26.69
CA GLY A 398 -10.54 -24.15 25.30
C GLY A 398 -11.04 -25.62 25.16
N GLY A 399 -11.16 -26.38 26.25
CA GLY A 399 -11.48 -27.80 26.24
C GLY A 399 -12.99 -28.15 26.15
N ARG A 400 -13.88 -27.20 25.96
CA ARG A 400 -15.32 -27.46 25.79
C ARG A 400 -15.97 -26.43 24.87
N SER A 401 -15.91 -26.62 23.59
CA SER A 401 -16.91 -26.04 22.68
C SER A 401 -17.55 -27.17 21.89
N PRO A 402 -18.87 -27.35 21.99
CA PRO A 402 -19.59 -28.26 21.10
C PRO A 402 -19.73 -27.60 19.73
N LEU A 403 -19.69 -28.43 18.68
CA LEU A 403 -20.10 -28.12 17.33
C LEU A 403 -21.50 -27.54 17.25
#